data_8e79daaab9fc5eddfdb24f8a6bcf1163
#
_entry.id   8e79daaab9fc5eddfdb24f8a6bcf1163
#
_cell.length_a   1.000
_cell.length_b   1.000
_cell.length_c   1.000
_cell.angle_alpha   90.00
_cell.angle_beta   90.00
_cell.angle_gamma   90.00
#
_symmetry.space_group_name_H-M   'P 1'
#
loop_
_entity.id
_entity.type
_entity.pdbx_description
1 polymer ?
#
loop_
_entity_poly.entity_id
_entity_poly.type
_entity_poly.pdbx_seq_one_letter_code
_entity_poly.pdbx_strand_id
1 'polypeptide(L)'
;MAIKFQYNKTSLGELGKQLKMRQKALPTITSKESALRSEVKKAKDTAQDFRRQLDALTAQYDYMVSLWGEFDADLLRIADVDLAELKIAGVRTPVLQDIRFEEKDYDLFSAPVWFADGVDILKRLARLGIEFEVFNRKMELLDFARRKTTQKVNLYEKVQIPGYEDAIRKIKRFMEDEENLSKSAQKIVKTKQQQAGEGAML
;
A
#
# COMPACT_ATOMS: atom_id res chain seq x y z
N MET A 1 10.85 -12.40 -15.08
CA MET A 1 12.14 -12.47 -14.39
C MET A 1 12.49 -13.94 -14.23
N ALA A 2 13.57 -14.42 -14.86
CA ALA A 2 13.98 -15.81 -14.74
C ALA A 2 14.69 -16.04 -13.42
N ILE A 3 14.28 -17.06 -12.67
CA ILE A 3 14.93 -17.45 -11.43
C ILE A 3 16.23 -18.18 -11.79
N LYS A 4 17.36 -17.67 -11.33
CA LYS A 4 18.67 -18.34 -11.51
C LYS A 4 18.78 -19.50 -10.53
N PHE A 5 19.15 -20.68 -11.01
CA PHE A 5 19.33 -21.87 -10.19
C PHE A 5 20.35 -22.82 -10.83
N GLN A 6 20.88 -23.74 -10.02
CA GLN A 6 21.75 -24.82 -10.46
C GLN A 6 21.01 -26.15 -10.34
N TYR A 7 21.38 -27.13 -11.18
CA TYR A 7 20.78 -28.45 -11.18
C TYR A 7 21.43 -29.34 -10.11
N ASN A 8 21.21 -28.99 -8.81
CA ASN A 8 21.73 -29.74 -7.68
C ASN A 8 20.76 -29.75 -6.50
N LYS A 9 20.98 -30.67 -5.57
CA LYS A 9 20.15 -30.90 -4.38
C LYS A 9 20.13 -29.67 -3.43
N THR A 10 21.23 -28.93 -3.36
CA THR A 10 21.34 -27.71 -2.54
C THR A 10 20.43 -26.63 -3.05
N SER A 11 20.50 -26.32 -4.36
CA SER A 11 19.61 -25.36 -5.01
C SER A 11 18.14 -25.75 -4.90
N LEU A 12 17.82 -27.04 -5.04
CA LEU A 12 16.46 -27.56 -4.82
C LEU A 12 15.95 -27.23 -3.40
N GLY A 13 16.79 -27.45 -2.38
CA GLY A 13 16.44 -27.15 -0.99
C GLY A 13 16.22 -25.65 -0.74
N GLU A 14 17.09 -24.80 -1.30
CA GLU A 14 17.00 -23.35 -1.19
C GLU A 14 15.72 -22.81 -1.86
N LEU A 15 15.46 -23.22 -3.11
CA LEU A 15 14.25 -22.81 -3.83
C LEU A 15 12.98 -23.27 -3.11
N GLY A 16 12.99 -24.48 -2.52
CA GLY A 16 11.88 -24.99 -1.71
C GLY A 16 11.61 -24.14 -0.47
N LYS A 17 12.66 -23.70 0.23
CA LYS A 17 12.54 -22.76 1.37
C LYS A 17 11.98 -21.40 0.90
N GLN A 18 12.50 -20.89 -0.20
CA GLN A 18 12.05 -19.60 -0.77
C GLN A 18 10.57 -19.64 -1.22
N LEU A 19 10.14 -20.73 -1.84
CA LEU A 19 8.75 -20.97 -2.23
C LEU A 19 7.82 -20.97 -1.02
N LYS A 20 8.15 -21.81 0.00
CA LYS A 20 7.36 -21.92 1.23
C LYS A 20 7.21 -20.57 1.95
N MET A 21 8.31 -19.78 2.02
CA MET A 21 8.27 -18.46 2.63
C MET A 21 7.28 -17.53 1.91
N ARG A 22 7.28 -17.53 0.57
CA ARG A 22 6.38 -16.68 -0.22
C ARG A 22 4.93 -17.14 -0.15
N GLN A 23 4.69 -18.44 -0.19
CA GLN A 23 3.36 -19.03 -0.01
C GLN A 23 2.77 -18.69 1.38
N LYS A 24 3.59 -18.71 2.44
CA LYS A 24 3.15 -18.28 3.79
C LYS A 24 2.94 -16.77 3.91
N ALA A 25 3.74 -15.96 3.23
CA ALA A 25 3.63 -14.50 3.28
C ALA A 25 2.47 -13.96 2.43
N LEU A 26 2.09 -14.66 1.35
CA LEU A 26 1.07 -14.20 0.41
C LEU A 26 -0.26 -13.86 1.09
N PRO A 27 -0.89 -14.72 1.91
CA PRO A 27 -2.18 -14.40 2.54
C PRO A 27 -2.10 -13.17 3.44
N THR A 28 -1.00 -12.99 4.18
CA THR A 28 -0.80 -11.82 5.04
C THR A 28 -0.70 -10.54 4.23
N ILE A 29 0.01 -10.56 3.10
CA ILE A 29 0.14 -9.38 2.24
C ILE A 29 -1.18 -9.08 1.53
N THR A 30 -1.93 -10.10 1.13
CA THR A 30 -3.27 -9.95 0.52
C THR A 30 -4.27 -9.37 1.53
N SER A 31 -4.27 -9.85 2.78
CA SER A 31 -5.09 -9.28 3.85
C SER A 31 -4.75 -7.81 4.11
N LYS A 32 -3.45 -7.48 4.11
CA LYS A 32 -3.01 -6.08 4.23
C LYS A 32 -3.48 -5.23 3.05
N GLU A 33 -3.43 -5.73 1.83
CA GLU A 33 -3.92 -5.03 0.63
C GLU A 33 -5.42 -4.76 0.74
N SER A 34 -6.21 -5.75 1.15
CA SER A 34 -7.65 -5.61 1.33
C SER A 34 -8.00 -4.58 2.41
N ALA A 35 -7.27 -4.58 3.54
CA ALA A 35 -7.44 -3.59 4.60
C ALA A 35 -7.13 -2.17 4.09
N LEU A 36 -6.00 -2.00 3.38
CA LEU A 36 -5.63 -0.71 2.79
C LEU A 36 -6.66 -0.23 1.78
N ARG A 37 -7.21 -1.12 0.94
CA ARG A 37 -8.27 -0.80 -0.03
C ARG A 37 -9.53 -0.28 0.65
N SER A 38 -9.95 -0.92 1.73
CA SER A 38 -11.09 -0.48 2.54
C SER A 38 -10.87 0.90 3.15
N GLU A 39 -9.68 1.13 3.73
CA GLU A 39 -9.34 2.41 4.34
C GLU A 39 -9.20 3.56 3.33
N VAL A 40 -8.65 3.30 2.14
CA VAL A 40 -8.63 4.27 1.03
C VAL A 40 -10.05 4.68 0.64
N LYS A 41 -10.97 3.70 0.52
CA LYS A 41 -12.37 3.99 0.20
C LYS A 41 -13.00 4.87 1.26
N LYS A 42 -12.89 4.50 2.55
CA LYS A 42 -13.42 5.30 3.67
C LYS A 42 -12.86 6.73 3.66
N ALA A 43 -11.53 6.88 3.53
CA ALA A 43 -10.90 8.20 3.51
C ALA A 43 -11.39 9.05 2.33
N LYS A 44 -11.58 8.43 1.15
CA LYS A 44 -12.11 9.09 -0.04
C LYS A 44 -13.56 9.53 0.16
N ASP A 45 -14.40 8.64 0.69
CA ASP A 45 -15.83 8.94 0.93
C ASP A 45 -15.96 10.09 1.94
N THR A 46 -15.18 10.06 3.03
CA THR A 46 -15.15 11.13 4.03
C THR A 46 -14.63 12.46 3.45
N ALA A 47 -13.56 12.44 2.64
CA ALA A 47 -13.07 13.64 1.98
C ALA A 47 -14.13 14.25 1.04
N GLN A 48 -14.87 13.42 0.31
CA GLN A 48 -15.96 13.87 -0.55
C GLN A 48 -17.14 14.46 0.25
N ASP A 49 -17.40 13.93 1.44
CA ASP A 49 -18.43 14.48 2.34
C ASP A 49 -18.05 15.86 2.84
N PHE A 50 -16.79 16.06 3.29
CA PHE A 50 -16.30 17.39 3.67
C PHE A 50 -16.32 18.36 2.51
N ARG A 51 -15.96 17.91 1.31
CA ARG A 51 -16.04 18.75 0.11
C ARG A 51 -17.47 19.20 -0.16
N ARG A 52 -18.44 18.29 -0.09
CA ARG A 52 -19.86 18.61 -0.28
C ARG A 52 -20.38 19.60 0.77
N GLN A 53 -19.97 19.41 2.04
CA GLN A 53 -20.32 20.34 3.12
C GLN A 53 -19.71 21.73 2.90
N LEU A 54 -18.44 21.78 2.48
CA LEU A 54 -17.75 23.03 2.15
C LEU A 54 -18.47 23.76 0.99
N ASP A 55 -18.77 23.05 -0.09
CA ASP A 55 -19.44 23.62 -1.26
C ASP A 55 -20.87 24.10 -0.90
N ALA A 56 -21.62 23.32 -0.10
CA ALA A 56 -22.94 23.69 0.38
C ALA A 56 -22.91 24.92 1.30
N LEU A 57 -21.95 24.97 2.22
CA LEU A 57 -21.79 26.12 3.11
C LEU A 57 -21.39 27.37 2.33
N THR A 58 -20.49 27.25 1.36
CA THR A 58 -20.11 28.36 0.47
C THR A 58 -21.31 28.89 -0.30
N ALA A 59 -22.11 27.98 -0.89
CA ALA A 59 -23.33 28.36 -1.63
C ALA A 59 -24.38 29.04 -0.74
N GLN A 60 -24.46 28.63 0.53
CA GLN A 60 -25.40 29.24 1.49
C GLN A 60 -25.10 30.74 1.72
N TYR A 61 -23.83 31.14 1.62
CA TYR A 61 -23.39 32.52 1.87
C TYR A 61 -23.04 33.27 0.57
N ASP A 62 -23.41 32.73 -0.58
CA ASP A 62 -23.15 33.37 -1.90
C ASP A 62 -23.80 34.76 -2.02
N TYR A 63 -24.96 34.98 -1.36
CA TYR A 63 -25.61 36.30 -1.31
C TYR A 63 -24.80 37.39 -0.59
N MET A 64 -23.82 37.00 0.23
CA MET A 64 -22.94 37.91 0.95
C MET A 64 -21.67 38.28 0.17
N VAL A 65 -21.49 37.80 -1.07
CA VAL A 65 -20.26 38.03 -1.86
C VAL A 65 -19.87 39.48 -1.95
N SER A 66 -20.84 40.38 -2.11
CA SER A 66 -20.59 41.85 -2.14
C SER A 66 -20.05 42.40 -0.81
N LEU A 67 -20.47 41.81 0.32
CA LEU A 67 -20.02 42.24 1.65
C LEU A 67 -18.58 41.79 1.93
N TRP A 68 -18.16 40.64 1.42
CA TRP A 68 -16.79 40.15 1.60
C TRP A 68 -15.73 41.07 1.03
N GLY A 69 -16.08 41.95 0.08
CA GLY A 69 -15.17 42.98 -0.44
C GLY A 69 -14.78 44.04 0.59
N GLU A 70 -15.61 44.21 1.65
CA GLU A 70 -15.37 45.15 2.76
C GLU A 70 -14.68 44.48 3.96
N PHE A 71 -14.58 43.15 3.95
CA PHE A 71 -14.01 42.38 5.05
C PHE A 71 -12.48 42.50 5.07
N ASP A 72 -11.92 42.90 6.22
CA ASP A 72 -10.47 42.92 6.41
C ASP A 72 -9.95 41.46 6.60
N ALA A 73 -9.22 40.97 5.62
CA ALA A 73 -8.64 39.62 5.64
C ALA A 73 -7.66 39.37 6.81
N ASP A 74 -7.14 40.42 7.40
CA ASP A 74 -6.23 40.33 8.55
C ASP A 74 -6.96 40.13 9.88
N LEU A 75 -8.30 40.20 9.92
CA LEU A 75 -9.09 39.97 11.12
C LEU A 75 -9.05 38.52 11.61
N LEU A 76 -8.88 37.58 10.71
CA LEU A 76 -8.82 36.15 11.03
C LEU A 76 -7.64 35.49 10.37
N ARG A 77 -6.77 34.90 11.17
CA ARG A 77 -5.64 34.12 10.69
C ARG A 77 -5.65 32.71 11.31
N ILE A 78 -5.25 31.70 10.55
CA ILE A 78 -4.96 30.36 11.11
C ILE A 78 -3.56 30.44 11.69
N ALA A 79 -3.46 30.43 13.03
CA ALA A 79 -2.19 30.49 13.74
C ALA A 79 -1.46 29.15 13.70
N ASP A 80 -2.18 28.05 13.89
CA ASP A 80 -1.60 26.71 13.90
C ASP A 80 -2.66 25.64 13.64
N VAL A 81 -2.21 24.51 13.06
CA VAL A 81 -3.04 23.33 12.83
C VAL A 81 -2.37 22.15 13.49
N ASP A 82 -2.94 21.67 14.60
CA ASP A 82 -2.40 20.53 15.34
C ASP A 82 -2.82 19.22 14.67
N LEU A 83 -1.81 18.47 14.21
CA LEU A 83 -1.97 17.20 13.52
C LEU A 83 -1.31 16.08 14.31
N ALA A 84 -2.10 15.07 14.70
CA ALA A 84 -1.57 13.82 15.22
C ALA A 84 -1.27 12.80 14.12
N GLU A 85 -0.40 11.85 14.40
CA GLU A 85 -0.15 10.70 13.55
C GLU A 85 -0.92 9.47 14.01
N LEU A 86 -1.73 8.90 13.13
CA LEU A 86 -2.39 7.61 13.34
C LEU A 86 -1.81 6.57 12.38
N LYS A 87 -1.44 5.41 12.93
CA LYS A 87 -0.91 4.29 12.13
C LYS A 87 -2.04 3.34 11.70
N ILE A 88 -2.35 3.32 10.39
CA ILE A 88 -3.36 2.45 9.79
C ILE A 88 -2.69 1.43 8.88
N ALA A 89 -2.86 0.14 9.15
CA ALA A 89 -2.25 -0.96 8.37
C ALA A 89 -0.73 -0.76 8.13
N GLY A 90 -0.04 -0.12 9.09
CA GLY A 90 1.39 0.16 9.02
C GLY A 90 1.77 1.43 8.23
N VAL A 91 0.80 2.24 7.83
CA VAL A 91 1.00 3.56 7.19
C VAL A 91 0.71 4.65 8.22
N ARG A 92 1.61 5.62 8.35
CA ARG A 92 1.38 6.81 9.18
C ARG A 92 0.50 7.78 8.39
N THR A 93 -0.60 8.19 8.98
CA THR A 93 -1.57 9.10 8.38
C THR A 93 -1.87 10.25 9.33
N PRO A 94 -2.04 11.49 8.82
CA PRO A 94 -2.41 12.63 9.64
C PRO A 94 -3.85 12.50 10.12
N VAL A 95 -4.10 13.03 11.32
CA VAL A 95 -5.44 13.22 11.91
C VAL A 95 -5.47 14.60 12.52
N LEU A 96 -6.45 15.40 12.14
CA LEU A 96 -6.67 16.72 12.74
C LEU A 96 -7.05 16.58 14.21
N GLN A 97 -6.34 17.28 15.09
CA GLN A 97 -6.69 17.39 16.52
C GLN A 97 -7.37 18.71 16.80
N ASP A 98 -6.72 19.81 16.48
CA ASP A 98 -7.24 21.14 16.75
C ASP A 98 -6.77 22.16 15.71
N ILE A 99 -7.50 23.27 15.61
CA ILE A 99 -7.17 24.42 14.77
C ILE A 99 -7.20 25.65 15.66
N ARG A 100 -6.07 26.31 15.77
CA ARG A 100 -5.95 27.55 16.50
C ARG A 100 -6.11 28.72 15.55
N PHE A 101 -7.13 29.54 15.82
CA PHE A 101 -7.37 30.79 15.10
C PHE A 101 -6.82 31.94 15.93
N GLU A 102 -6.23 32.90 15.26
CA GLU A 102 -5.85 34.20 15.81
C GLU A 102 -6.79 35.25 15.24
N GLU A 103 -7.47 35.95 16.14
CA GLU A 103 -8.42 37.02 15.82
C GLU A 103 -7.80 38.34 16.23
N LYS A 104 -7.81 39.31 15.31
CA LYS A 104 -7.37 40.67 15.59
C LYS A 104 -8.54 41.47 16.18
N ASP A 105 -8.27 42.15 17.25
CA ASP A 105 -9.25 43.09 17.82
C ASP A 105 -9.63 44.18 16.82
N TYR A 106 -10.92 44.42 16.69
CA TYR A 106 -11.46 45.50 15.87
C TYR A 106 -12.49 46.31 16.67
N ASP A 107 -12.65 47.59 16.29
CA ASP A 107 -13.59 48.48 16.98
C ASP A 107 -15.03 48.13 16.58
N LEU A 108 -15.79 47.61 17.53
CA LEU A 108 -17.20 47.22 17.36
C LEU A 108 -18.13 48.38 16.98
N PHE A 109 -17.74 49.63 17.24
CA PHE A 109 -18.55 50.80 16.94
C PHE A 109 -18.34 51.29 15.50
N SER A 110 -17.17 51.11 14.94
CA SER A 110 -16.81 51.52 13.58
C SER A 110 -16.93 50.41 12.54
N ALA A 111 -16.88 49.14 12.98
CA ALA A 111 -16.98 48.00 12.09
C ALA A 111 -18.44 47.65 11.72
N PRO A 112 -18.69 47.13 10.54
CA PRO A 112 -20.01 46.61 10.15
C PRO A 112 -20.49 45.49 11.09
N VAL A 113 -21.78 45.53 11.44
CA VAL A 113 -22.39 44.54 12.40
C VAL A 113 -22.17 43.09 11.98
N TRP A 114 -22.10 42.80 10.70
CA TRP A 114 -21.95 41.46 10.16
C TRP A 114 -20.53 40.85 10.31
N PHE A 115 -19.53 41.65 10.75
CA PHE A 115 -18.13 41.18 10.86
C PHE A 115 -17.99 40.01 11.85
N ALA A 116 -18.70 40.03 12.97
CA ALA A 116 -18.69 38.95 13.94
C ALA A 116 -19.21 37.63 13.31
N ASP A 117 -20.35 37.71 12.62
CA ASP A 117 -20.91 36.56 11.90
C ASP A 117 -19.99 36.11 10.78
N GLY A 118 -19.35 37.06 10.09
CA GLY A 118 -18.36 36.81 9.03
C GLY A 118 -17.16 36.01 9.54
N VAL A 119 -16.61 36.37 10.69
CA VAL A 119 -15.50 35.62 11.34
C VAL A 119 -15.92 34.19 11.67
N ASP A 120 -17.12 34.00 12.21
CA ASP A 120 -17.63 32.65 12.53
C ASP A 120 -17.87 31.79 11.28
N ILE A 121 -18.37 32.39 10.23
CA ILE A 121 -18.55 31.72 8.91
C ILE A 121 -17.17 31.28 8.38
N LEU A 122 -16.17 32.17 8.38
CA LEU A 122 -14.83 31.88 7.91
C LEU A 122 -14.16 30.77 8.74
N LYS A 123 -14.31 30.75 10.08
CA LYS A 123 -13.81 29.68 10.92
C LYS A 123 -14.42 28.32 10.53
N ARG A 124 -15.72 28.28 10.27
CA ARG A 124 -16.41 27.04 9.84
C ARG A 124 -15.92 26.58 8.46
N LEU A 125 -15.81 27.50 7.51
CA LEU A 125 -15.30 27.20 6.18
C LEU A 125 -13.84 26.71 6.23
N ALA A 126 -12.99 27.39 7.00
CA ALA A 126 -11.59 27.02 7.20
C ALA A 126 -11.46 25.62 7.82
N ARG A 127 -12.29 25.31 8.85
CA ARG A 127 -12.30 23.98 9.46
C ARG A 127 -12.64 22.90 8.46
N LEU A 128 -13.72 23.05 7.69
CA LEU A 128 -14.13 22.10 6.67
C LEU A 128 -13.08 21.95 5.56
N GLY A 129 -12.45 23.05 5.15
CA GLY A 129 -11.35 23.04 4.18
C GLY A 129 -10.14 22.27 4.66
N ILE A 130 -9.72 22.47 5.92
CA ILE A 130 -8.61 21.77 6.55
C ILE A 130 -8.94 20.28 6.72
N GLU A 131 -10.14 19.93 7.19
CA GLU A 131 -10.56 18.53 7.31
C GLU A 131 -10.57 17.83 5.96
N PHE A 132 -11.09 18.49 4.91
CA PHE A 132 -11.02 17.97 3.53
C PHE A 132 -9.57 17.68 3.13
N GLU A 133 -8.66 18.62 3.33
CA GLU A 133 -7.25 18.47 2.94
C GLU A 133 -6.55 17.37 3.72
N VAL A 134 -6.80 17.26 5.03
CA VAL A 134 -6.24 16.19 5.89
C VAL A 134 -6.72 14.81 5.42
N PHE A 135 -8.02 14.65 5.11
CA PHE A 135 -8.55 13.39 4.60
C PHE A 135 -8.10 13.08 3.19
N ASN A 136 -7.94 14.08 2.34
CA ASN A 136 -7.35 13.93 1.01
C ASN A 136 -5.90 13.44 1.11
N ARG A 137 -5.09 14.06 1.97
CA ARG A 137 -3.73 13.63 2.22
C ARG A 137 -3.65 12.21 2.80
N LYS A 138 -4.52 11.88 3.72
CA LYS A 138 -4.67 10.52 4.27
C LYS A 138 -4.98 9.51 3.18
N MET A 139 -5.92 9.82 2.30
CA MET A 139 -6.29 8.97 1.15
C MET A 139 -5.09 8.74 0.23
N GLU A 140 -4.32 9.78 -0.12
CA GLU A 140 -3.13 9.68 -0.97
C GLU A 140 -2.07 8.74 -0.40
N LEU A 141 -1.74 8.92 0.90
CA LEU A 141 -0.74 8.09 1.59
C LEU A 141 -1.16 6.61 1.63
N LEU A 142 -2.42 6.36 1.92
CA LEU A 142 -2.98 5.00 1.94
C LEU A 142 -3.03 4.39 0.55
N ASP A 143 -3.41 5.15 -0.49
CA ASP A 143 -3.47 4.65 -1.87
C ASP A 143 -2.06 4.34 -2.42
N PHE A 144 -1.08 5.16 -2.11
CA PHE A 144 0.31 4.88 -2.46
C PHE A 144 0.80 3.56 -1.82
N ALA A 145 0.51 3.35 -0.53
CA ALA A 145 0.86 2.12 0.16
C ALA A 145 0.09 0.90 -0.40
N ARG A 146 -1.21 1.09 -0.72
CA ARG A 146 -2.04 0.07 -1.37
C ARG A 146 -1.44 -0.34 -2.71
N ARG A 147 -1.12 0.61 -3.60
CA ARG A 147 -0.52 0.33 -4.92
C ARG A 147 0.76 -0.49 -4.81
N LYS A 148 1.67 -0.11 -3.89
CA LYS A 148 2.90 -0.87 -3.63
C LYS A 148 2.61 -2.29 -3.10
N THR A 149 1.60 -2.43 -2.25
CA THR A 149 1.20 -3.74 -1.71
C THR A 149 0.57 -4.61 -2.79
N THR A 150 -0.30 -4.05 -3.64
CA THR A 150 -0.88 -4.76 -4.80
C THR A 150 0.19 -5.23 -5.78
N GLN A 151 1.21 -4.40 -6.08
CA GLN A 151 2.34 -4.80 -6.90
C GLN A 151 3.09 -5.99 -6.30
N LYS A 152 3.28 -5.98 -4.97
CA LYS A 152 3.95 -7.07 -4.25
C LYS A 152 3.14 -8.36 -4.27
N VAL A 153 1.81 -8.28 -4.08
CA VAL A 153 0.90 -9.44 -4.21
C VAL A 153 1.00 -10.04 -5.62
N ASN A 154 0.85 -9.20 -6.65
CA ASN A 154 0.95 -9.66 -8.04
C ASN A 154 2.32 -10.27 -8.37
N LEU A 155 3.41 -9.69 -7.84
CA LEU A 155 4.75 -10.23 -8.03
C LEU A 155 4.89 -11.63 -7.41
N TYR A 156 4.37 -11.84 -6.21
CA TYR A 156 4.43 -13.14 -5.54
C TYR A 156 3.55 -14.16 -6.23
N GLU A 157 2.30 -13.82 -6.48
CA GLU A 157 1.29 -14.74 -7.01
C GLU A 157 1.53 -15.12 -8.47
N LYS A 158 1.83 -14.13 -9.34
CA LYS A 158 1.87 -14.34 -10.79
C LYS A 158 3.28 -14.63 -11.33
N VAL A 159 4.32 -14.26 -10.59
CA VAL A 159 5.70 -14.37 -11.12
C VAL A 159 6.57 -15.26 -10.25
N GLN A 160 6.66 -14.95 -8.94
CA GLN A 160 7.65 -15.65 -8.10
C GLN A 160 7.22 -17.06 -7.75
N ILE A 161 6.00 -17.26 -7.25
CA ILE A 161 5.52 -18.59 -6.86
C ILE A 161 5.55 -19.53 -8.07
N PRO A 162 4.93 -19.23 -9.22
CA PRO A 162 5.00 -20.10 -10.39
C PRO A 162 6.43 -20.30 -10.90
N GLY A 163 7.26 -19.26 -10.85
CA GLY A 163 8.67 -19.35 -11.27
C GLY A 163 9.49 -20.31 -10.40
N TYR A 164 9.29 -20.28 -9.05
CA TYR A 164 9.94 -21.23 -8.16
C TYR A 164 9.43 -22.66 -8.36
N GLU A 165 8.14 -22.85 -8.56
CA GLU A 165 7.55 -24.17 -8.83
C GLU A 165 8.10 -24.79 -10.11
N ASP A 166 8.21 -23.99 -11.18
CA ASP A 166 8.79 -24.43 -12.44
C ASP A 166 10.29 -24.77 -12.31
N ALA A 167 11.06 -23.92 -11.62
CA ALA A 167 12.48 -24.17 -11.38
C ALA A 167 12.69 -25.47 -10.55
N ILE A 168 11.90 -25.67 -9.50
CA ILE A 168 11.94 -26.89 -8.67
C ILE A 168 11.62 -28.12 -9.51
N ARG A 169 10.60 -28.04 -10.39
CA ARG A 169 10.21 -29.14 -11.29
C ARG A 169 11.34 -29.50 -12.26
N LYS A 170 12.01 -28.48 -12.85
CA LYS A 170 13.15 -28.70 -13.74
C LYS A 170 14.33 -29.37 -13.03
N ILE A 171 14.68 -28.92 -11.83
CA ILE A 171 15.77 -29.55 -11.04
C ILE A 171 15.42 -31.00 -10.71
N LYS A 172 14.20 -31.28 -10.25
CA LYS A 172 13.78 -32.65 -9.91
C LYS A 172 13.89 -33.59 -11.11
N ARG A 173 13.35 -33.14 -12.27
CA ARG A 173 13.43 -33.93 -13.51
C ARG A 173 14.87 -34.23 -13.90
N PHE A 174 15.74 -33.23 -13.86
CA PHE A 174 17.16 -33.43 -14.16
C PHE A 174 17.83 -34.45 -13.22
N MET A 175 17.55 -34.34 -11.93
CA MET A 175 18.10 -35.28 -10.93
C MET A 175 17.57 -36.70 -11.12
N GLU A 176 16.29 -36.87 -11.48
CA GLU A 176 15.69 -38.14 -11.82
C GLU A 176 16.34 -38.77 -13.09
N ASP A 177 16.56 -37.96 -14.10
CA ASP A 177 17.24 -38.41 -15.34
C ASP A 177 18.68 -38.82 -15.07
N GLU A 178 19.44 -38.05 -14.26
CA GLU A 178 20.80 -38.39 -13.84
C GLU A 178 20.86 -39.67 -13.04
N GLU A 179 19.91 -39.89 -12.12
CA GLU A 179 19.82 -41.12 -11.35
C GLU A 179 19.49 -42.35 -12.24
N ASN A 180 18.61 -42.17 -13.20
CA ASN A 180 18.24 -43.22 -14.16
C ASN A 180 19.43 -43.62 -15.08
N LEU A 181 20.17 -42.61 -15.55
CA LEU A 181 21.39 -42.82 -16.32
C LEU A 181 22.44 -43.56 -15.50
N SER A 182 22.65 -43.16 -14.25
CA SER A 182 23.58 -43.85 -13.35
C SER A 182 23.21 -45.31 -13.11
N LYS A 183 21.92 -45.56 -12.83
CA LYS A 183 21.41 -46.96 -12.64
C LYS A 183 21.57 -47.80 -13.92
N SER A 184 21.30 -47.21 -15.11
CA SER A 184 21.49 -47.88 -16.40
C SER A 184 22.95 -48.20 -16.65
N ALA A 185 23.87 -47.27 -16.40
CA ALA A 185 25.29 -47.51 -16.52
C ALA A 185 25.80 -48.61 -15.60
N GLN A 186 25.37 -48.59 -14.32
CA GLN A 186 25.70 -49.66 -13.37
C GLN A 186 25.19 -51.04 -13.82
N LYS A 187 23.99 -51.09 -14.39
CA LYS A 187 23.44 -52.36 -14.95
C LYS A 187 24.29 -52.89 -16.11
N ILE A 188 24.71 -52.02 -17.03
CA ILE A 188 25.57 -52.36 -18.15
C ILE A 188 26.93 -52.90 -17.67
N VAL A 189 27.55 -52.21 -16.70
CA VAL A 189 28.83 -52.67 -16.11
C VAL A 189 28.68 -54.02 -15.47
N LYS A 190 27.61 -54.26 -14.69
CA LYS A 190 27.34 -55.52 -14.03
C LYS A 190 27.16 -56.67 -15.03
N THR A 191 26.39 -56.43 -16.12
CA THR A 191 26.20 -57.40 -17.20
C THR A 191 27.52 -57.74 -17.90
N LYS A 192 28.36 -56.75 -18.19
CA LYS A 192 29.70 -56.98 -18.79
C LYS A 192 30.64 -57.76 -17.89
N GLN A 193 30.62 -57.50 -16.57
CA GLN A 193 31.40 -58.27 -15.60
C GLN A 193 30.95 -59.71 -15.50
N GLN A 194 29.66 -59.98 -15.54
CA GLN A 194 29.13 -61.34 -15.55
C GLN A 194 29.54 -62.11 -16.81
N GLN A 195 29.42 -61.51 -17.98
CA GLN A 195 29.87 -62.09 -19.27
C GLN A 195 31.37 -62.36 -19.31
N ALA A 196 32.19 -61.44 -18.76
CA ALA A 196 33.64 -61.63 -18.69
C ALA A 196 34.04 -62.76 -17.69
N GLY A 197 33.29 -62.93 -16.61
CA GLY A 197 33.52 -64.02 -15.65
C GLY A 197 33.13 -65.42 -16.20
N GLU A 198 32.07 -65.47 -17.00
CA GLU A 198 31.67 -66.74 -17.68
C GLU A 198 32.64 -67.12 -18.81
N GLY A 199 33.22 -66.10 -19.55
CA GLY A 199 34.22 -66.41 -20.59
C GLY A 199 35.62 -66.72 -20.05
N ALA A 200 35.90 -66.51 -18.77
CA ALA A 200 37.16 -66.94 -18.16
C ALA A 200 37.17 -68.30 -17.50
N MET A 201 36.00 -68.94 -17.48
CA MET A 201 35.83 -70.32 -16.98
C MET A 201 35.76 -71.40 -18.09
N LEU A 202 35.87 -71.06 -19.36
CA LEU A 202 36.03 -71.90 -20.49
C LEU A 202 37.45 -71.85 -21.01
#